data_262adc79a4053728c8b1e8bad9a921e1
#
_entry.id   262adc79a4053728c8b1e8bad9a921e1
#
_cell.length_a   1.000
_cell.length_b   1.000
_cell.length_c   1.000
_cell.angle_alpha   90.00
_cell.angle_beta   90.00
_cell.angle_gamma   90.00
#
_symmetry.space_group_name_H-M   'P 1'
#
loop_
_entity.id
_entity.type
_entity.pdbx_description
1 polymer ?
#
loop_
_entity_poly.entity_id
_entity_poly.type
_entity_poly.pdbx_seq_one_letter_code
_entity_poly.pdbx_strand_id
1 'polypeptide(L)'
;MIDKTIIQVAAHTKNYGLKNIYPNKAICKNRICGDRIIVELKIKNKIIQEMRYELDACIFCQASASLLSKVVSKINTSVWKSEIKEFQQSKRFDNTIMCKKMPILKKLFVTKYIDRFDCIILPFNALEKAINVK
;
A
#
# COMPACT_ATOMS: atom_id res chain seq x y z
N MET A 1 -15.28 10.53 12.61
CA MET A 1 -14.06 11.28 12.93
C MET A 1 -12.83 10.43 12.61
N ILE A 2 -11.83 11.01 11.94
CA ILE A 2 -10.62 10.30 11.58
C ILE A 2 -9.70 10.19 12.80
N ASP A 3 -9.14 8.99 13.03
CA ASP A 3 -8.19 8.75 14.11
C ASP A 3 -6.94 9.62 13.91
N LYS A 4 -6.50 10.26 14.96
CA LYS A 4 -5.30 11.12 14.94
C LYS A 4 -4.06 10.37 14.43
N THR A 5 -3.97 9.09 14.74
CA THR A 5 -2.86 8.25 14.28
C THR A 5 -2.83 8.14 12.74
N ILE A 6 -4.00 8.08 12.10
CA ILE A 6 -4.08 8.02 10.64
C ILE A 6 -3.54 9.32 10.03
N ILE A 7 -3.88 10.45 10.61
CA ILE A 7 -3.38 11.76 10.17
C ILE A 7 -1.85 11.82 10.29
N GLN A 8 -1.31 11.37 11.40
CA GLN A 8 0.13 11.35 11.64
C GLN A 8 0.86 10.45 10.64
N VAL A 9 0.32 9.26 10.37
CA VAL A 9 0.92 8.33 9.42
C VAL A 9 0.86 8.88 8.00
N ALA A 10 -0.26 9.48 7.62
CA ALA A 10 -0.40 10.10 6.29
C ALA A 10 0.61 11.22 6.07
N ALA A 11 1.00 11.92 7.13
CA ALA A 11 1.98 13.00 7.06
C ALA A 11 3.44 12.50 6.91
N HIS A 12 3.70 11.22 7.13
CA HIS A 12 5.03 10.64 6.94
C HIS A 12 5.33 10.45 5.46
N THR A 13 6.34 11.14 4.95
CA THR A 13 6.65 11.18 3.53
C THR A 13 8.03 10.64 3.19
N LYS A 14 8.61 9.81 4.05
CA LYS A 14 9.98 9.27 3.87
C LYS A 14 10.16 8.61 2.50
N ASN A 15 9.17 7.84 2.06
CA ASN A 15 9.25 7.09 0.80
C ASN A 15 8.44 7.74 -0.33
N TYR A 16 8.00 8.97 -0.13
CA TYR A 16 7.27 9.72 -1.14
C TYR A 16 8.21 10.28 -2.20
N GLY A 17 7.76 10.23 -3.44
CA GLY A 17 8.49 10.76 -4.60
C GLY A 17 9.14 9.64 -5.41
N LEU A 18 8.91 9.67 -6.72
CA LEU A 18 9.46 8.67 -7.63
C LEU A 18 10.89 9.03 -8.02
N LYS A 19 11.76 8.02 -8.08
CA LYS A 19 13.12 8.18 -8.60
C LYS A 19 13.15 8.02 -10.12
N ASN A 20 12.13 7.38 -10.69
CA ASN A 20 11.96 7.16 -12.14
C ASN A 20 13.10 6.36 -12.77
N ILE A 21 13.76 5.51 -11.98
CA ILE A 21 14.84 4.64 -12.45
C ILE A 21 14.50 3.15 -12.26
N TYR A 22 13.41 2.84 -11.56
CA TYR A 22 13.05 1.44 -11.31
C TYR A 22 12.06 0.96 -12.37
N PRO A 23 12.31 -0.23 -12.97
CA PRO A 23 11.46 -0.73 -14.05
C PRO A 23 10.10 -1.22 -13.57
N ASN A 24 9.99 -1.62 -12.30
CA ASN A 24 8.73 -2.12 -11.75
C ASN A 24 7.88 -0.95 -11.27
N LYS A 25 7.04 -0.44 -12.18
CA LYS A 25 6.25 0.77 -11.94
C LYS A 25 4.82 0.52 -12.42
N ALA A 26 3.85 0.95 -11.63
CA ALA A 26 2.44 0.79 -11.96
C ALA A 26 1.61 1.95 -11.44
N ILE A 27 0.48 2.18 -12.11
CA ILE A 27 -0.49 3.21 -11.74
C ILE A 27 -1.81 2.52 -11.44
N CYS A 28 -2.45 2.88 -10.34
CA CYS A 28 -3.81 2.47 -10.02
C CYS A 28 -4.67 3.67 -9.72
N LYS A 29 -5.94 3.59 -10.11
CA LYS A 29 -6.93 4.64 -9.89
C LYS A 29 -8.18 4.06 -9.27
N ASN A 30 -8.81 4.83 -8.39
CA ASN A 30 -10.14 4.54 -7.88
C ASN A 30 -11.12 5.46 -8.62
N ARG A 31 -11.94 4.88 -9.47
CA ARG A 31 -12.87 5.66 -10.33
C ARG A 31 -13.98 6.33 -9.53
N ILE A 32 -14.30 5.80 -8.36
CA ILE A 32 -15.42 6.32 -7.57
C ILE A 32 -15.04 7.64 -6.89
N CYS A 33 -13.86 7.70 -6.27
CA CYS A 33 -13.42 8.89 -5.55
C CYS A 33 -12.31 9.67 -6.24
N GLY A 34 -11.84 9.20 -7.41
CA GLY A 34 -10.80 9.89 -8.17
C GLY A 34 -9.38 9.73 -7.63
N ASP A 35 -9.19 8.91 -6.60
CA ASP A 35 -7.85 8.65 -6.06
C ASP A 35 -6.96 8.00 -7.11
N ARG A 36 -5.68 8.38 -7.10
CA ARG A 36 -4.68 7.84 -8.01
C ARG A 36 -3.37 7.67 -7.27
N ILE A 37 -2.70 6.54 -7.51
CA ILE A 37 -1.37 6.29 -6.97
C ILE A 37 -0.47 5.70 -8.05
N ILE A 38 0.80 6.12 -8.02
CA ILE A 38 1.87 5.54 -8.82
C ILE A 38 2.86 4.92 -7.84
N VAL A 39 3.20 3.65 -8.06
CA VAL A 39 4.16 2.91 -7.23
C VAL A 39 5.31 2.46 -8.11
N GLU A 40 6.54 2.64 -7.64
CA GLU A 40 7.71 2.02 -8.26
C GLU A 40 8.46 1.21 -7.22
N LEU A 41 9.03 0.09 -7.67
CA LEU A 41 9.72 -0.85 -6.81
C LEU A 41 11.12 -1.14 -7.33
N LYS A 42 12.08 -1.17 -6.41
CA LYS A 42 13.39 -1.75 -6.66
C LYS A 42 13.32 -3.20 -6.19
N ILE A 43 13.45 -4.14 -7.13
CA ILE A 43 13.39 -5.57 -6.84
C ILE A 43 14.71 -6.20 -7.26
N LYS A 44 15.31 -7.00 -6.36
CA LYS A 44 16.53 -7.74 -6.66
C LYS A 44 16.38 -9.16 -6.11
N ASN A 45 16.58 -10.16 -6.97
CA ASN A 45 16.46 -11.58 -6.61
C ASN A 45 15.10 -11.89 -5.96
N LYS A 46 14.03 -11.34 -6.53
CA LYS A 46 12.65 -11.51 -6.04
C LYS A 46 12.41 -10.90 -4.65
N ILE A 47 13.34 -10.08 -4.17
CA ILE A 47 13.20 -9.38 -2.89
C ILE A 47 12.98 -7.90 -3.17
N ILE A 48 11.94 -7.33 -2.60
CA ILE A 48 11.68 -5.89 -2.71
C ILE A 48 12.68 -5.16 -1.84
N GLN A 49 13.45 -4.26 -2.46
CA GLN A 49 14.47 -3.47 -1.76
C GLN A 49 13.93 -2.12 -1.32
N GLU A 50 13.07 -1.52 -2.13
CA GLU A 50 12.54 -0.19 -1.87
C GLU A 50 11.21 -0.02 -2.60
N MET A 51 10.27 0.68 -1.97
CA MET A 51 9.04 1.16 -2.59
C MET A 51 9.02 2.68 -2.53
N ARG A 52 8.84 3.31 -3.67
CA ARG A 52 8.58 4.75 -3.77
C ARG A 52 7.19 4.95 -4.36
N TYR A 53 6.56 6.06 -4.03
CA TYR A 53 5.21 6.34 -4.54
C TYR A 53 4.96 7.82 -4.67
N GLU A 54 4.01 8.16 -5.54
CA GLU A 54 3.37 9.47 -5.61
C GLU A 54 1.87 9.24 -5.74
N LEU A 55 1.09 10.11 -5.16
CA LEU A 55 -0.36 9.94 -5.18
C LEU A 55 -1.08 11.28 -5.19
N ASP A 56 -2.31 11.24 -5.70
CA ASP A 56 -3.30 12.29 -5.60
C ASP A 56 -4.55 11.61 -5.06
N ALA A 57 -4.72 11.64 -3.73
CA ALA A 57 -5.67 10.76 -3.07
C ALA A 57 -6.02 11.26 -1.67
N CYS A 58 -7.08 10.69 -1.13
CA CYS A 58 -7.54 11.02 0.21
C CYS A 58 -6.56 10.57 1.29
N ILE A 59 -6.78 11.05 2.51
CA ILE A 59 -5.91 10.75 3.65
C ILE A 59 -5.79 9.25 3.97
N PHE A 60 -6.84 8.47 3.71
CA PHE A 60 -6.79 7.03 3.94
C PHE A 60 -5.84 6.34 2.97
N CYS A 61 -5.84 6.74 1.71
CA CYS A 61 -4.91 6.23 0.72
C CYS A 61 -3.48 6.67 1.07
N GLN A 62 -3.30 7.92 1.48
CA GLN A 62 -1.98 8.43 1.91
C GLN A 62 -1.43 7.63 3.08
N ALA A 63 -2.23 7.39 4.10
CA ALA A 63 -1.81 6.62 5.28
C ALA A 63 -1.45 5.19 4.90
N SER A 64 -2.28 4.55 4.09
CA SER A 64 -2.05 3.19 3.61
C SER A 64 -0.75 3.08 2.83
N ALA A 65 -0.51 3.98 1.88
CA ALA A 65 0.71 3.99 1.07
C ALA A 65 1.96 4.21 1.93
N SER A 66 1.89 5.14 2.86
CA SER A 66 3.01 5.42 3.78
C SER A 66 3.38 4.18 4.59
N LEU A 67 2.40 3.52 5.19
CA LEU A 67 2.63 2.31 5.98
C LEU A 67 3.15 1.17 5.12
N LEU A 68 2.53 0.94 3.98
CA LEU A 68 2.92 -0.14 3.09
C LEU A 68 4.37 0.03 2.63
N SER A 69 4.77 1.24 2.25
CA SER A 69 6.11 1.52 1.77
C SER A 69 7.19 1.21 2.80
N LYS A 70 6.85 1.25 4.08
CA LYS A 70 7.79 0.93 5.15
C LYS A 70 7.94 -0.56 5.39
N VAL A 71 6.88 -1.33 5.14
CA VAL A 71 6.84 -2.75 5.52
C VAL A 71 7.25 -3.68 4.38
N VAL A 72 7.19 -3.25 3.11
CA VAL A 72 7.46 -4.13 1.97
C VAL A 72 8.93 -4.48 1.81
N SER A 73 9.83 -3.68 2.36
CA SER A 73 11.27 -3.85 2.20
C SER A 73 11.73 -5.19 2.80
N LYS A 74 12.65 -5.87 2.08
CA LYS A 74 13.26 -7.14 2.48
C LYS A 74 12.32 -8.36 2.44
N ILE A 75 11.16 -8.24 1.81
CA ILE A 75 10.21 -9.35 1.71
C ILE A 75 10.15 -9.85 0.27
N ASN A 76 10.04 -11.17 0.13
CA ASN A 76 9.95 -11.82 -1.17
C ASN A 76 8.64 -11.44 -1.88
N THR A 77 8.72 -11.19 -3.19
CA THR A 77 7.56 -10.80 -3.98
C THR A 77 6.45 -11.85 -3.96
N SER A 78 6.79 -13.13 -3.89
CA SER A 78 5.80 -14.20 -3.83
C SER A 78 4.95 -14.12 -2.57
N VAL A 79 5.57 -13.78 -1.44
CA VAL A 79 4.87 -13.61 -0.16
C VAL A 79 3.89 -12.45 -0.26
N TRP A 80 4.32 -11.33 -0.81
CA TRP A 80 3.45 -10.17 -0.97
C TRP A 80 2.28 -10.43 -1.90
N LYS A 81 2.50 -11.15 -3.00
CA LYS A 81 1.42 -11.52 -3.92
C LYS A 81 0.33 -12.33 -3.22
N SER A 82 0.75 -13.31 -2.43
CA SER A 82 -0.18 -14.16 -1.68
C SER A 82 -0.97 -13.35 -0.65
N GLU A 83 -0.29 -12.51 0.11
CA GLU A 83 -0.90 -11.68 1.14
C GLU A 83 -1.92 -10.69 0.57
N ILE A 84 -1.55 -10.02 -0.53
CA ILE A 84 -2.43 -9.04 -1.15
C ILE A 84 -3.68 -9.73 -1.71
N LYS A 85 -3.51 -10.89 -2.32
CA LYS A 85 -4.61 -11.64 -2.90
C LYS A 85 -5.62 -12.06 -1.84
N GLU A 86 -5.12 -12.61 -0.73
CA GLU A 86 -5.96 -12.98 0.40
C GLU A 86 -6.70 -11.76 0.95
N PHE A 87 -6.01 -10.66 1.08
CA PHE A 87 -6.55 -9.41 1.56
C PHE A 87 -7.70 -8.90 0.66
N GLN A 88 -7.48 -8.93 -0.66
CA GLN A 88 -8.50 -8.49 -1.63
C GLN A 88 -9.75 -9.37 -1.60
N GLN A 89 -9.58 -10.67 -1.40
CA GLN A 89 -10.67 -11.61 -1.40
C GLN A 89 -11.49 -11.60 -0.10
N SER A 90 -10.81 -11.59 1.03
CA SER A 90 -11.45 -11.69 2.34
C SER A 90 -11.84 -10.34 2.93
N LYS A 91 -11.22 -9.27 2.48
CA LYS A 91 -11.34 -7.93 3.07
C LYS A 91 -10.96 -7.94 4.56
N ARG A 92 -10.08 -8.86 4.94
CA ARG A 92 -9.61 -9.04 6.32
C ARG A 92 -8.10 -8.96 6.35
N PHE A 93 -7.58 -8.55 7.49
CA PHE A 93 -6.16 -8.27 7.66
C PHE A 93 -5.53 -9.01 8.84
N ASP A 94 -6.32 -9.82 9.54
CA ASP A 94 -6.02 -10.30 10.89
C ASP A 94 -4.78 -11.17 11.00
N ASN A 95 -4.52 -12.05 10.01
CA ASN A 95 -3.46 -13.06 10.11
C ASN A 95 -2.37 -12.91 9.04
N THR A 96 -2.30 -11.76 8.38
CA THR A 96 -1.29 -11.53 7.36
C THR A 96 0.04 -11.12 7.96
N ILE A 97 1.13 -11.31 7.21
CA ILE A 97 2.46 -10.81 7.58
C ILE A 97 2.43 -9.30 7.74
N MET A 98 1.70 -8.61 6.87
CA MET A 98 1.55 -7.16 6.94
C MET A 98 0.95 -6.72 8.27
N CYS A 99 -0.07 -7.42 8.76
CA CYS A 99 -0.69 -7.13 10.04
C CYS A 99 0.27 -7.33 11.20
N LYS A 100 1.08 -8.41 11.16
CA LYS A 100 2.07 -8.69 12.21
C LYS A 100 3.18 -7.66 12.25
N LYS A 101 3.64 -7.20 11.08
CA LYS A 101 4.71 -6.21 10.99
C LYS A 101 4.24 -4.79 11.27
N MET A 102 2.98 -4.51 10.95
CA MET A 102 2.38 -3.18 11.16
C MET A 102 1.00 -3.28 11.77
N PRO A 103 0.91 -3.50 13.07
CA PRO A 103 -0.40 -3.58 13.74
C PRO A 103 -1.28 -2.35 13.52
N ILE A 104 -0.67 -1.20 13.25
CA ILE A 104 -1.42 0.04 13.00
C ILE A 104 -2.31 -0.05 11.77
N LEU A 105 -1.99 -0.93 10.81
CA LEU A 105 -2.85 -1.16 9.66
C LEU A 105 -4.25 -1.63 10.05
N LYS A 106 -4.36 -2.33 11.18
CA LYS A 106 -5.67 -2.76 11.68
C LYS A 106 -6.59 -1.57 11.94
N LYS A 107 -6.04 -0.42 12.27
CA LYS A 107 -6.85 0.78 12.51
C LYS A 107 -7.49 1.32 11.26
N LEU A 108 -6.90 1.04 10.09
CA LEU A 108 -7.46 1.43 8.80
C LEU A 108 -8.60 0.49 8.37
N PHE A 109 -8.50 -0.79 8.76
CA PHE A 109 -9.44 -1.84 8.32
C PHE A 109 -10.48 -2.16 9.38
N VAL A 110 -11.01 -1.13 10.02
CA VAL A 110 -12.09 -1.29 10.99
C VAL A 110 -13.44 -0.96 10.32
N THR A 111 -14.52 -1.50 10.87
CA THR A 111 -15.88 -1.30 10.37
C THR A 111 -16.23 0.18 10.21
N LYS A 112 -15.70 1.01 11.08
CA LYS A 112 -15.88 2.47 11.05
C LYS A 112 -15.49 3.09 9.71
N TYR A 113 -14.50 2.51 9.02
CA TYR A 113 -13.98 3.05 7.75
C TYR A 113 -14.33 2.17 6.55
N ILE A 114 -15.37 1.35 6.66
CA ILE A 114 -15.70 0.42 5.57
C ILE A 114 -15.99 1.15 4.25
N ASP A 115 -16.53 2.35 4.31
CA ASP A 115 -16.79 3.15 3.12
C ASP A 115 -15.51 3.65 2.45
N ARG A 116 -14.38 3.54 3.14
CA ARG A 116 -13.07 3.94 2.64
C ARG A 116 -12.18 2.76 2.26
N PHE A 117 -12.74 1.55 2.28
CA PHE A 117 -11.96 0.34 1.95
C PHE A 117 -11.27 0.45 0.61
N ASP A 118 -11.96 0.94 -0.42
CA ASP A 118 -11.39 1.05 -1.76
C ASP A 118 -10.20 2.03 -1.80
N CYS A 119 -10.24 3.08 -1.00
CA CYS A 119 -9.12 4.03 -0.88
C CYS A 119 -7.94 3.37 -0.15
N ILE A 120 -8.21 2.64 0.91
CA ILE A 120 -7.18 1.99 1.74
C ILE A 120 -6.47 0.89 0.97
N ILE A 121 -7.20 0.12 0.16
CA ILE A 121 -6.62 -1.00 -0.60
C ILE A 121 -5.90 -0.55 -1.87
N LEU A 122 -6.12 0.66 -2.34
CA LEU A 122 -5.55 1.12 -3.61
C LEU A 122 -4.02 0.98 -3.67
N PRO A 123 -3.24 1.36 -2.63
CA PRO A 123 -1.79 1.14 -2.66
C PRO A 123 -1.41 -0.33 -2.77
N PHE A 124 -2.18 -1.23 -2.16
CA PHE A 124 -1.93 -2.66 -2.25
C PHE A 124 -2.14 -3.17 -3.68
N ASN A 125 -3.18 -2.68 -4.35
CA ASN A 125 -3.45 -3.03 -5.74
C ASN A 125 -2.33 -2.53 -6.65
N ALA A 126 -1.83 -1.32 -6.42
CA ALA A 126 -0.72 -0.76 -7.17
C ALA A 126 0.57 -1.54 -6.93
N LEU A 127 0.83 -1.97 -5.70
CA LEU A 127 1.98 -2.80 -5.36
C LEU A 127 1.94 -4.13 -6.14
N GLU A 128 0.81 -4.81 -6.13
CA GLU A 128 0.65 -6.06 -6.87
C GLU A 128 0.92 -5.86 -8.35
N LYS A 129 0.35 -4.81 -8.93
CA LYS A 129 0.53 -4.50 -10.34
C LYS A 129 1.99 -4.20 -10.67
N ALA A 130 2.69 -3.48 -9.80
CA ALA A 130 4.11 -3.16 -9.99
C ALA A 130 4.98 -4.42 -9.87
N ILE A 131 4.67 -5.33 -8.96
CA ILE A 131 5.37 -6.61 -8.83
C ILE A 131 5.27 -7.42 -10.11
N ASN A 132 4.13 -7.38 -10.80
CA ASN A 132 3.86 -8.18 -11.99
C ASN A 132 4.43 -7.57 -13.28
N VAL A 133 5.02 -6.41 -13.23
CA VAL A 133 5.71 -5.82 -14.40
C VAL A 133 6.98 -6.61 -14.68
N LYS A 134 7.17 -6.97 -15.93
CA LYS A 134 8.35 -7.73 -16.39
C LYS A 134 9.42 -6.83 -16.95
#